data_2def9ba348577de8528c362dd341686d
#
_entry.id   2def9ba348577de8528c362dd341686d
#
_cell.length_a   1.000
_cell.length_b   1.000
_cell.length_c   1.000
_cell.angle_alpha   90.00
_cell.angle_beta   90.00
_cell.angle_gamma   90.00
#
_symmetry.space_group_name_H-M   'P 1'
#
loop_
_entity.id
_entity.type
_entity.pdbx_description
1 polymer ?
#
loop_
_entity_poly.entity_id
_entity_poly.type
_entity_poly.pdbx_seq_one_letter_code
_entity_poly.pdbx_strand_id
1 'polypeptide(L)'
;GMIDLVAILPFYIQALFPGLDLRVLRALRLLRILKLNHYNSALDDLFGAILEEKKSFLTTLYIFSVAFVLSSSLIYYAEHKVQPEAFRSIPDAMYWSIITLTTVGYGDVSPITVFGKSIAAITAIFGVVVVALLTGIVANAFNAQMDRRKVIFEDQVRNALLDGVL
;
A
#
# COMPACT_ATOMS: atom_id res chain seq x y z
N GLY A 1 -19.27 13.20 -5.52
CA GLY A 1 -18.48 12.62 -4.44
C GLY A 1 -16.98 12.86 -4.62
N MET A 2 -16.15 12.28 -3.75
CA MET A 2 -14.67 12.43 -3.84
C MET A 2 -14.11 12.05 -5.22
N ILE A 3 -14.68 11.04 -5.88
CA ILE A 3 -14.25 10.58 -7.21
C ILE A 3 -14.53 11.65 -8.29
N ASP A 4 -15.64 12.34 -8.20
CA ASP A 4 -15.97 13.42 -9.13
C ASP A 4 -15.00 14.61 -8.93
N LEU A 5 -14.62 14.88 -7.68
CA LEU A 5 -13.63 15.90 -7.34
C LEU A 5 -12.25 15.56 -7.93
N VAL A 6 -11.81 14.31 -7.82
CA VAL A 6 -10.56 13.83 -8.42
C VAL A 6 -10.60 13.89 -9.94
N ALA A 7 -11.75 13.60 -10.58
CA ALA A 7 -11.92 13.68 -12.04
C ALA A 7 -11.87 15.13 -12.58
N ILE A 8 -12.27 16.11 -11.76
CA ILE A 8 -12.29 17.53 -12.12
C ILE A 8 -10.97 18.23 -11.70
N LEU A 9 -10.23 17.66 -10.74
CA LEU A 9 -8.98 18.18 -10.20
C LEU A 9 -7.98 18.63 -11.29
N PRO A 10 -7.74 17.86 -12.37
CA PRO A 10 -6.82 18.25 -13.43
C PRO A 10 -7.18 19.58 -14.11
N PHE A 11 -8.46 19.90 -14.21
CA PHE A 11 -8.92 21.17 -14.80
C PHE A 11 -8.54 22.36 -13.88
N TYR A 12 -8.77 22.23 -12.57
CA TYR A 12 -8.43 23.28 -11.62
C TYR A 12 -6.91 23.46 -11.43
N ILE A 13 -6.15 22.34 -11.45
CA ILE A 13 -4.69 22.41 -11.39
C ILE A 13 -4.13 23.15 -12.62
N GLN A 14 -4.68 22.90 -13.82
CA GLN A 14 -4.29 23.60 -15.02
C GLN A 14 -4.60 25.11 -14.97
N ALA A 15 -5.72 25.49 -14.35
CA ALA A 15 -6.09 26.89 -14.17
C ALA A 15 -5.18 27.63 -13.17
N LEU A 16 -4.75 26.92 -12.11
CA LEU A 16 -3.88 27.47 -11.05
C LEU A 16 -2.40 27.49 -11.41
N PHE A 17 -1.94 26.53 -12.21
CA PHE A 17 -0.52 26.37 -12.57
C PHE A 17 -0.34 26.23 -14.09
N PRO A 18 -0.38 27.34 -14.85
CA PRO A 18 -0.28 27.30 -16.32
C PRO A 18 1.05 26.79 -16.87
N GLY A 19 2.09 26.63 -16.01
CA GLY A 19 3.42 26.11 -16.37
C GLY A 19 3.60 24.59 -16.27
N LEU A 20 2.59 23.84 -15.78
CA LEU A 20 2.68 22.38 -15.70
C LEU A 20 2.48 21.75 -17.09
N ASP A 21 3.32 20.75 -17.40
CA ASP A 21 3.23 20.02 -18.68
C ASP A 21 1.84 19.38 -18.82
N LEU A 22 1.10 19.85 -19.83
CA LEU A 22 -0.28 19.43 -20.13
C LEU A 22 -0.38 17.91 -20.41
N ARG A 23 0.75 17.24 -20.71
CA ARG A 23 0.78 15.80 -20.95
C ARG A 23 0.50 15.01 -19.69
N VAL A 24 1.08 15.43 -18.54
CA VAL A 24 0.82 14.78 -17.22
C VAL A 24 -0.62 14.95 -16.80
N LEU A 25 -1.19 16.15 -16.96
CA LEU A 25 -2.60 16.41 -16.64
C LEU A 25 -3.56 15.62 -17.54
N ARG A 26 -3.13 15.33 -18.77
CA ARG A 26 -3.91 14.49 -19.69
C ARG A 26 -3.96 13.03 -19.24
N ALA A 27 -2.86 12.51 -18.65
CA ALA A 27 -2.82 11.18 -18.05
C ALA A 27 -3.73 11.05 -16.82
N LEU A 28 -3.88 12.12 -16.02
CA LEU A 28 -4.82 12.13 -14.88
C LEU A 28 -6.29 11.98 -15.30
N ARG A 29 -6.65 12.23 -16.57
CA ARG A 29 -8.00 11.95 -17.08
C ARG A 29 -8.33 10.45 -17.05
N LEU A 30 -7.30 9.58 -17.03
CA LEU A 30 -7.51 8.13 -16.89
C LEU A 30 -8.09 7.76 -15.52
N LEU A 31 -7.93 8.63 -14.50
CA LEU A 31 -8.57 8.44 -13.19
C LEU A 31 -10.11 8.43 -13.25
N ARG A 32 -10.71 8.95 -14.37
CA ARG A 32 -12.16 8.79 -14.58
C ARG A 32 -12.63 7.33 -14.66
N ILE A 33 -11.69 6.37 -14.95
CA ILE A 33 -11.99 4.94 -14.91
C ILE A 33 -12.40 4.51 -13.51
N LEU A 34 -11.90 5.18 -12.46
CA LEU A 34 -12.32 4.95 -11.08
C LEU A 34 -13.82 5.29 -10.84
N LYS A 35 -14.43 6.04 -11.74
CA LYS A 35 -15.89 6.33 -11.68
C LYS A 35 -16.73 5.07 -11.95
N LEU A 36 -16.21 4.08 -12.67
CA LEU A 36 -16.87 2.80 -12.88
C LEU A 36 -17.06 2.02 -11.57
N ASN A 37 -16.32 2.42 -10.54
CA ASN A 37 -16.35 1.82 -9.20
C ASN A 37 -17.67 2.03 -8.44
N HIS A 38 -18.52 2.97 -8.88
CA HIS A 38 -19.81 3.25 -8.23
C HIS A 38 -20.82 2.09 -8.29
N TYR A 39 -20.54 1.07 -9.11
CA TYR A 39 -21.37 -0.13 -9.26
C TYR A 39 -20.79 -1.38 -8.57
N ASN A 40 -19.67 -1.28 -7.89
CA ASN A 40 -18.98 -2.46 -7.37
C ASN A 40 -19.00 -2.50 -5.83
N SER A 41 -20.04 -3.12 -5.28
CA SER A 41 -20.15 -3.36 -3.83
C SER A 41 -18.93 -4.06 -3.23
N ALA A 42 -18.17 -4.81 -4.02
CA ALA A 42 -16.99 -5.52 -3.58
C ALA A 42 -15.84 -4.59 -3.14
N LEU A 43 -15.73 -3.41 -3.74
CA LEU A 43 -14.71 -2.43 -3.32
C LEU A 43 -15.13 -1.70 -2.03
N ASP A 44 -16.41 -1.40 -1.88
CA ASP A 44 -16.93 -0.84 -0.63
C ASP A 44 -16.74 -1.82 0.53
N ASP A 45 -16.91 -3.12 0.27
CA ASP A 45 -16.64 -4.17 1.24
C ASP A 45 -15.17 -4.27 1.61
N LEU A 46 -14.28 -4.19 0.62
CA LEU A 46 -12.84 -4.20 0.87
C LEU A 46 -12.42 -2.98 1.70
N PHE A 47 -12.89 -1.79 1.37
CA PHE A 47 -12.62 -0.59 2.15
C PHE A 47 -13.23 -0.67 3.55
N GLY A 48 -14.44 -1.20 3.69
CA GLY A 48 -15.08 -1.45 4.98
C GLY A 48 -14.25 -2.40 5.85
N ALA A 49 -13.79 -3.52 5.28
CA ALA A 49 -12.94 -4.48 5.95
C ALA A 49 -11.63 -3.87 6.45
N ILE A 50 -10.95 -3.09 5.61
CA ILE A 50 -9.70 -2.40 5.98
C ILE A 50 -9.95 -1.37 7.10
N LEU A 51 -11.07 -0.65 7.06
CA LEU A 51 -11.43 0.33 8.09
C LEU A 51 -11.75 -0.33 9.44
N GLU A 52 -12.32 -1.53 9.45
CA GLU A 52 -12.54 -2.29 10.68
C GLU A 52 -11.21 -2.72 11.33
N GLU A 53 -10.25 -3.17 10.53
CA GLU A 53 -8.92 -3.60 10.96
C GLU A 53 -7.87 -2.49 10.98
N LYS A 54 -8.31 -1.22 10.98
CA LYS A 54 -7.40 -0.05 10.89
C LYS A 54 -6.28 -0.04 11.93
N LYS A 55 -6.54 -0.56 13.14
CA LYS A 55 -5.52 -0.61 14.21
C LYS A 55 -4.39 -1.56 13.83
N SER A 56 -4.71 -2.78 13.40
CA SER A 56 -3.75 -3.78 12.98
C SER A 56 -2.95 -3.29 11.77
N PHE A 57 -3.65 -2.69 10.80
CA PHE A 57 -3.04 -2.12 9.61
C PHE A 57 -2.07 -0.99 9.93
N LEU A 58 -2.49 -0.02 10.75
CA LEU A 58 -1.66 1.11 11.17
C LEU A 58 -0.46 0.66 12.01
N THR A 59 -0.64 -0.34 12.88
CA THR A 59 0.47 -0.90 13.66
C THR A 59 1.52 -1.53 12.74
N THR A 60 1.09 -2.32 11.77
CA THR A 60 2.01 -2.94 10.80
C THR A 60 2.71 -1.89 9.93
N LEU A 61 2.00 -0.85 9.49
CA LEU A 61 2.58 0.25 8.75
C LEU A 61 3.60 1.04 9.59
N TYR A 62 3.33 1.24 10.87
CA TYR A 62 4.28 1.87 11.80
C TYR A 62 5.55 1.03 11.93
N ILE A 63 5.42 -0.29 12.15
CA ILE A 63 6.57 -1.22 12.24
C ILE A 63 7.36 -1.19 10.93
N PHE A 64 6.68 -1.21 9.79
CA PHE A 64 7.32 -1.07 8.48
C PHE A 64 8.11 0.23 8.36
N SER A 65 7.52 1.36 8.76
CA SER A 65 8.15 2.68 8.69
C SER A 65 9.39 2.76 9.57
N VAL A 66 9.35 2.18 10.77
CA VAL A 66 10.51 2.09 11.67
C VAL A 66 11.63 1.25 11.04
N ALA A 67 11.29 0.07 10.53
CA ALA A 67 12.25 -0.81 9.85
C ALA A 67 12.84 -0.14 8.61
N PHE A 68 12.02 0.57 7.84
CA PHE A 68 12.45 1.32 6.66
C PHE A 68 13.49 2.39 6.99
N VAL A 69 13.23 3.22 8.01
CA VAL A 69 14.18 4.27 8.42
C VAL A 69 15.44 3.66 9.02
N LEU A 70 15.32 2.62 9.83
CA LEU A 70 16.47 1.93 10.42
C LEU A 70 17.35 1.26 9.36
N SER A 71 16.76 0.49 8.46
CA SER A 71 17.54 -0.19 7.40
C SER A 71 18.22 0.82 6.47
N SER A 72 17.53 1.92 6.12
CA SER A 72 18.10 3.00 5.32
C SER A 72 19.32 3.65 5.98
N SER A 73 19.20 3.95 7.26
CA SER A 73 20.29 4.58 8.02
C SER A 73 21.46 3.63 8.20
N LEU A 74 21.21 2.36 8.53
CA LEU A 74 22.24 1.35 8.73
C LEU A 74 22.98 1.05 7.44
N ILE A 75 22.28 0.88 6.32
CA ILE A 75 22.93 0.57 5.05
C ILE A 75 23.72 1.77 4.52
N TYR A 76 23.20 2.99 4.69
CA TYR A 76 23.96 4.20 4.40
C TYR A 76 25.30 4.21 5.16
N TYR A 77 25.24 3.98 6.46
CA TYR A 77 26.45 3.98 7.29
C TYR A 77 27.44 2.88 6.89
N ALA A 78 26.94 1.70 6.48
CA ALA A 78 27.77 0.57 6.08
C ALA A 78 28.45 0.77 4.73
N GLU A 79 27.77 1.40 3.76
CA GLU A 79 28.17 1.38 2.35
C GLU A 79 28.66 2.73 1.83
N HIS A 80 28.27 3.86 2.41
CA HIS A 80 28.58 5.20 1.91
C HIS A 80 30.07 5.43 1.65
N LYS A 81 30.96 4.94 2.52
CA LYS A 81 32.41 5.12 2.37
C LYS A 81 33.00 4.26 1.25
N VAL A 82 32.39 3.13 0.94
CA VAL A 82 32.89 2.14 -0.03
C VAL A 82 32.20 2.34 -1.38
N GLN A 83 30.94 2.75 -1.37
CA GLN A 83 30.10 3.01 -2.55
C GLN A 83 29.48 4.42 -2.49
N PRO A 84 30.27 5.50 -2.54
CA PRO A 84 29.76 6.87 -2.42
C PRO A 84 28.83 7.27 -3.56
N GLU A 85 28.90 6.61 -4.72
CA GLU A 85 28.01 6.90 -5.85
C GLU A 85 26.65 6.23 -5.70
N ALA A 86 26.57 5.05 -5.12
CA ALA A 86 25.33 4.30 -4.94
C ALA A 86 24.58 4.73 -3.67
N PHE A 87 25.31 5.04 -2.60
CA PHE A 87 24.78 5.45 -1.30
C PHE A 87 25.27 6.85 -0.92
N ARG A 88 24.98 7.86 -1.77
CA ARG A 88 25.42 9.25 -1.58
C ARG A 88 24.81 9.90 -0.35
N SER A 89 23.55 9.56 -0.08
CA SER A 89 22.74 10.17 0.95
C SER A 89 21.79 9.14 1.58
N ILE A 90 21.19 9.50 2.72
CA ILE A 90 20.12 8.68 3.33
C ILE A 90 18.94 8.49 2.37
N PRO A 91 18.43 9.47 1.62
CA PRO A 91 17.41 9.27 0.60
C PRO A 91 17.78 8.23 -0.48
N ASP A 92 19.04 8.19 -0.93
CA ASP A 92 19.48 7.14 -1.87
C ASP A 92 19.45 5.74 -1.21
N ALA A 93 19.86 5.65 0.05
CA ALA A 93 19.75 4.43 0.84
C ALA A 93 18.28 4.03 1.12
N MET A 94 17.36 5.01 1.24
CA MET A 94 15.92 4.76 1.37
C MET A 94 15.36 4.09 0.11
N TYR A 95 15.80 4.49 -1.07
CA TYR A 95 15.42 3.80 -2.30
C TYR A 95 15.77 2.32 -2.26
N TRP A 96 17.01 1.97 -1.90
CA TRP A 96 17.42 0.59 -1.75
C TRP A 96 16.58 -0.15 -0.70
N SER A 97 16.35 0.48 0.44
CA SER A 97 15.60 -0.13 1.55
C SER A 97 14.16 -0.42 1.18
N ILE A 98 13.47 0.51 0.49
CA ILE A 98 12.08 0.30 0.10
C ILE A 98 11.94 -0.85 -0.90
N ILE A 99 12.80 -0.93 -1.93
CA ILE A 99 12.73 -2.00 -2.91
C ILE A 99 13.10 -3.38 -2.30
N THR A 100 13.92 -3.39 -1.26
CA THR A 100 14.28 -4.62 -0.53
C THR A 100 13.17 -5.06 0.42
N LEU A 101 12.64 -4.14 1.24
CA LEU A 101 11.54 -4.43 2.18
C LEU A 101 10.25 -4.83 1.47
N THR A 102 9.98 -4.26 0.30
CA THR A 102 8.81 -4.63 -0.52
C THR A 102 9.05 -5.87 -1.40
N THR A 103 10.21 -6.50 -1.28
CA THR A 103 10.59 -7.71 -2.05
C THR A 103 10.69 -7.50 -3.56
N VAL A 104 10.76 -6.26 -4.05
CA VAL A 104 10.92 -5.94 -5.48
C VAL A 104 12.33 -6.26 -5.96
N GLY A 105 13.36 -5.75 -5.27
CA GLY A 105 14.76 -6.09 -5.46
C GLY A 105 15.28 -5.97 -6.90
N TYR A 106 15.25 -4.78 -7.49
CA TYR A 106 15.75 -4.57 -8.87
C TYR A 106 17.22 -4.96 -9.06
N GLY A 107 18.05 -4.90 -8.01
CA GLY A 107 19.47 -5.26 -8.07
C GLY A 107 20.37 -4.22 -8.71
N ASP A 108 19.86 -3.06 -9.03
CA ASP A 108 20.57 -1.90 -9.56
C ASP A 108 21.53 -1.29 -8.53
N VAL A 109 21.15 -1.34 -7.25
CA VAL A 109 21.96 -0.98 -6.09
C VAL A 109 21.95 -2.12 -5.09
N SER A 110 23.12 -2.52 -4.60
CA SER A 110 23.26 -3.58 -3.61
C SER A 110 24.49 -3.39 -2.72
N PRO A 111 24.44 -3.80 -1.44
CA PRO A 111 25.59 -3.70 -0.55
C PRO A 111 26.70 -4.67 -0.96
N ILE A 112 27.95 -4.22 -0.89
CA ILE A 112 29.13 -5.03 -1.22
C ILE A 112 29.95 -5.40 0.02
N THR A 113 29.87 -4.58 1.09
CA THR A 113 30.60 -4.87 2.32
C THR A 113 30.00 -6.07 3.06
N VAL A 114 30.78 -6.78 3.84
CA VAL A 114 30.30 -7.90 4.67
C VAL A 114 29.22 -7.43 5.64
N PHE A 115 29.44 -6.27 6.27
CA PHE A 115 28.50 -5.68 7.20
C PHE A 115 27.20 -5.24 6.50
N GLY A 116 27.30 -4.59 5.34
CA GLY A 116 26.13 -4.21 4.53
C GLY A 116 25.33 -5.42 4.06
N LYS A 117 25.98 -6.51 3.64
CA LYS A 117 25.30 -7.76 3.28
C LYS A 117 24.55 -8.40 4.45
N SER A 118 25.11 -8.30 5.67
CA SER A 118 24.41 -8.78 6.87
C SER A 118 23.17 -7.97 7.16
N ILE A 119 23.25 -6.63 7.05
CA ILE A 119 22.08 -5.74 7.17
C ILE A 119 21.05 -6.07 6.09
N ALA A 120 21.49 -6.29 4.85
CA ALA A 120 20.60 -6.63 3.74
C ALA A 120 19.83 -7.93 3.99
N ALA A 121 20.50 -8.96 4.48
CA ALA A 121 19.86 -10.25 4.80
C ALA A 121 18.76 -10.08 5.87
N ILE A 122 19.06 -9.34 6.95
CA ILE A 122 18.09 -9.06 8.01
C ILE A 122 16.91 -8.23 7.46
N THR A 123 17.20 -7.20 6.66
CA THR A 123 16.19 -6.33 6.04
C THR A 123 15.28 -7.14 5.12
N ALA A 124 15.83 -8.04 4.31
CA ALA A 124 15.06 -8.88 3.41
C ALA A 124 14.12 -9.83 4.16
N ILE A 125 14.61 -10.51 5.21
CA ILE A 125 13.77 -11.38 6.05
C ILE A 125 12.64 -10.57 6.69
N PHE A 126 12.96 -9.39 7.22
CA PHE A 126 11.97 -8.52 7.84
C PHE A 126 10.92 -8.03 6.83
N GLY A 127 11.35 -7.69 5.61
CA GLY A 127 10.46 -7.31 4.51
C GLY A 127 9.42 -8.38 4.20
N VAL A 128 9.86 -9.64 4.05
CA VAL A 128 8.96 -10.78 3.82
C VAL A 128 7.93 -10.92 4.95
N VAL A 129 8.36 -10.79 6.22
CA VAL A 129 7.46 -10.88 7.37
C VAL A 129 6.41 -9.77 7.35
N VAL A 130 6.81 -8.53 7.07
CA VAL A 130 5.87 -7.39 7.06
C VAL A 130 4.86 -7.51 5.91
N VAL A 131 5.31 -7.90 4.71
CA VAL A 131 4.41 -8.11 3.56
C VAL A 131 3.41 -9.24 3.86
N ALA A 132 3.87 -10.33 4.47
CA ALA A 132 2.99 -11.43 4.88
C ALA A 132 1.96 -10.99 5.93
N LEU A 133 2.35 -10.17 6.91
CA LEU A 133 1.42 -9.61 7.89
C LEU A 133 0.35 -8.72 7.25
N LEU A 134 0.75 -7.80 6.36
CA LEU A 134 -0.20 -6.93 5.64
C LEU A 134 -1.20 -7.75 4.82
N THR A 135 -0.71 -8.74 4.07
CA THR A 135 -1.55 -9.64 3.28
C THR A 135 -2.52 -10.42 4.16
N GLY A 136 -2.02 -10.94 5.30
CA GLY A 136 -2.84 -11.68 6.27
C GLY A 136 -3.94 -10.83 6.90
N ILE A 137 -3.65 -9.58 7.26
CA ILE A 137 -4.64 -8.63 7.80
C ILE A 137 -5.75 -8.37 6.79
N VAL A 138 -5.38 -8.06 5.53
CA VAL A 138 -6.35 -7.78 4.46
C VAL A 138 -7.21 -9.03 4.17
N ALA A 139 -6.59 -10.19 4.05
CA ALA A 139 -7.32 -11.45 3.81
C ALA A 139 -8.29 -11.79 4.94
N ASN A 140 -7.86 -11.63 6.19
CA ASN A 140 -8.71 -11.88 7.36
C ASN A 140 -9.89 -10.91 7.44
N ALA A 141 -9.63 -9.62 7.21
CA ALA A 141 -10.65 -8.60 7.20
C ALA A 141 -11.72 -8.87 6.13
N PHE A 142 -11.29 -9.26 4.92
CA PHE A 142 -12.21 -9.63 3.83
C PHE A 142 -13.05 -10.86 4.17
N ASN A 143 -12.44 -11.91 4.71
CA ASN A 143 -13.15 -13.12 5.11
C ASN A 143 -14.21 -12.83 6.20
N ALA A 144 -13.85 -12.03 7.21
CA ALA A 144 -14.78 -11.62 8.26
C ALA A 144 -16.00 -10.87 7.69
N GLN A 145 -15.78 -10.00 6.70
CA GLN A 145 -16.86 -9.27 6.03
C GLN A 145 -17.79 -10.21 5.26
N MET A 146 -17.21 -11.19 4.54
CA MET A 146 -17.99 -12.19 3.80
C MET A 146 -18.83 -13.07 4.72
N ASP A 147 -18.28 -13.50 5.86
CA ASP A 147 -19.00 -14.30 6.85
C ASP A 147 -20.17 -13.54 7.49
N ARG A 148 -19.99 -12.26 7.79
CA ARG A 148 -21.10 -11.39 8.28
C ARG A 148 -22.22 -11.29 7.25
N ARG A 149 -21.91 -11.15 5.97
CA ARG A 149 -22.93 -11.12 4.90
C ARG A 149 -23.71 -12.41 4.82
N LYS A 150 -23.05 -13.58 4.96
CA LYS A 150 -23.73 -14.87 4.99
C LYS A 150 -24.72 -14.95 6.14
N VAL A 151 -24.31 -14.58 7.34
CA VAL A 151 -25.18 -14.60 8.54
C VAL A 151 -26.39 -13.69 8.34
N ILE A 152 -26.20 -12.47 7.83
CA ILE A 152 -27.32 -11.55 7.57
C ILE A 152 -28.28 -12.12 6.51
N PHE A 153 -27.75 -12.68 5.45
CA PHE A 153 -28.55 -13.31 4.39
C PHE A 153 -29.35 -14.49 4.91
N GLU A 154 -28.73 -15.39 5.70
CA GLU A 154 -29.40 -16.55 6.31
C GLU A 154 -30.52 -16.11 7.27
N ASP A 155 -30.32 -15.05 8.04
CA ASP A 155 -31.35 -14.50 8.93
C ASP A 155 -32.50 -13.87 8.15
N GLN A 156 -32.23 -13.14 7.07
CA GLN A 156 -33.24 -12.60 6.19
C GLN A 156 -34.10 -13.69 5.52
N VAL A 157 -33.45 -14.74 5.03
CA VAL A 157 -34.17 -15.89 4.43
C VAL A 157 -35.02 -16.61 5.48
N ARG A 158 -34.47 -16.82 6.67
CA ARG A 158 -35.22 -17.42 7.79
C ARG A 158 -36.47 -16.62 8.16
N ASN A 159 -36.34 -15.29 8.29
CA ASN A 159 -37.45 -14.42 8.63
C ASN A 159 -38.51 -14.42 7.50
N ALA A 160 -38.12 -14.35 6.24
CA ALA A 160 -39.03 -14.42 5.10
C ALA A 160 -39.81 -15.74 5.05
N LEU A 161 -39.18 -16.86 5.42
CA LEU A 161 -39.84 -18.17 5.52
C LEU A 161 -40.83 -18.23 6.69
N LEU A 162 -40.54 -17.58 7.81
CA LEU A 162 -41.45 -17.54 8.96
C LEU A 162 -42.65 -16.62 8.71
N ASP A 163 -42.48 -15.55 7.97
CA ASP A 163 -43.53 -14.58 7.60
C ASP A 163 -44.43 -15.07 6.44
N GLY A 164 -44.13 -16.24 5.88
CA GLY A 164 -44.95 -16.86 4.80
C GLY A 164 -44.96 -16.06 3.48
N VAL A 165 -43.93 -15.27 3.23
CA VAL A 165 -43.81 -14.39 2.05
C VAL A 165 -43.23 -15.14 0.82
N LEU A 166 -42.85 -16.43 0.99
CA LEU A 166 -42.36 -17.31 -0.10
C LEU A 166 -43.32 -18.48 -0.31
#